data_b24496bed7e3ccc2b5c2eb1c88a4c01d
#
_entry.id   b24496bed7e3ccc2b5c2eb1c88a4c01d
#
_cell.length_a   1.000
_cell.length_b   1.000
_cell.length_c   1.000
_cell.angle_alpha   90.00
_cell.angle_beta   90.00
_cell.angle_gamma   90.00
#
_symmetry.space_group_name_H-M   'P 1'
#
loop_
_entity.id
_entity.type
_entity.pdbx_description
1 polymer ?
#
loop_
_entity_poly.entity_id
_entity_poly.type
_entity_poly.pdbx_seq_one_letter_code
_entity_poly.pdbx_strand_id
1 'polypeptide(L)'
;MINPLLRRPENGKNPMRGPLSSAAGFALVAALALAGTGCSAGNDAAGSASGSSAPVAYAPYVNASTASGTDSAGSPTAYNLAFVIASDGGCTPAWDGVQDVDDAQVTSRIEALTRGGADVRVSFGGAHGDELAAVCDTAEDLAEAYGAALDAAGTTLADFDVEGDELTDRASVDRRSEAIALLQEERDGLEVTFTLPVMPSGLDEDSLALLESANDHEVDVATVNLMTMNYAESYDGDMGDYALTAARSAHAQLRDVFGLSEAAAWRGMALTPMLGVNDVENETFTLEDAAQVRAFAEDHGVAWVSAWSAFRDRPCDGGSADDPLTDCSGVEQEPGEFGDTLTG
;
A
#
# COMPACT_ATOMS: atom_id res chain seq x y z
N MET A 1 16.94 -4.47 -1.18
CA MET A 1 16.61 -5.91 -1.38
C MET A 1 15.17 -5.94 -1.78
N ILE A 2 14.89 -6.25 -3.04
CA ILE A 2 13.55 -6.33 -3.61
C ILE A 2 12.81 -7.45 -2.87
N ASN A 3 11.60 -7.18 -2.42
CA ASN A 3 10.77 -8.14 -1.70
C ASN A 3 9.67 -8.65 -2.64
N PRO A 4 9.87 -9.76 -3.36
CA PRO A 4 8.90 -10.28 -4.33
C PRO A 4 7.76 -11.01 -3.61
N LEU A 5 6.92 -10.26 -2.89
CA LEU A 5 5.93 -10.88 -1.98
C LEU A 5 4.64 -11.29 -2.67
N LEU A 6 4.30 -10.65 -3.79
CA LEU A 6 3.00 -10.82 -4.45
C LEU A 6 3.06 -11.40 -5.87
N ARG A 7 4.13 -12.10 -6.25
CA ARG A 7 4.23 -12.76 -7.55
C ARG A 7 3.74 -14.22 -7.48
N ARG A 8 2.89 -14.61 -8.43
CA ARG A 8 2.43 -16.00 -8.59
C ARG A 8 3.62 -16.88 -8.99
N PRO A 9 3.81 -18.10 -8.42
CA PRO A 9 4.83 -19.01 -8.89
C PRO A 9 4.57 -19.40 -10.34
N GLU A 10 5.59 -19.28 -11.20
CA GLU A 10 5.51 -19.66 -12.61
C GLU A 10 4.96 -21.09 -12.76
N ASN A 11 3.89 -21.22 -13.53
CA ASN A 11 3.37 -22.51 -13.95
C ASN A 11 4.41 -23.18 -14.84
N GLY A 12 5.11 -24.18 -14.29
CA GLY A 12 6.18 -24.89 -14.96
C GLY A 12 5.76 -25.42 -16.33
N LYS A 13 6.34 -24.87 -17.37
CA LYS A 13 6.37 -25.49 -18.69
C LYS A 13 7.17 -26.78 -18.55
N ASN A 14 6.47 -27.92 -18.65
CA ASN A 14 7.07 -29.27 -18.69
C ASN A 14 8.06 -29.36 -19.87
N PRO A 15 9.35 -29.60 -19.66
CA PRO A 15 10.22 -30.02 -20.76
C PRO A 15 10.01 -31.50 -21.03
N MET A 16 9.82 -31.82 -22.31
CA MET A 16 9.72 -33.17 -22.87
C MET A 16 10.89 -34.06 -22.43
N ARG A 17 10.52 -35.29 -22.15
CA ARG A 17 11.42 -36.42 -21.81
C ARG A 17 12.44 -36.70 -22.94
N GLY A 18 13.69 -36.79 -22.56
CA GLY A 18 14.77 -37.51 -23.31
C GLY A 18 15.48 -38.50 -22.36
N PRO A 19 16.07 -39.61 -22.85
CA PRO A 19 16.18 -40.85 -22.12
C PRO A 19 17.45 -41.01 -21.28
N LEU A 20 17.30 -41.89 -20.28
CA LEU A 20 18.21 -42.52 -19.35
C LEU A 20 19.68 -42.73 -19.83
N SER A 21 20.63 -42.42 -18.96
CA SER A 21 21.89 -43.16 -18.85
C SER A 21 22.30 -43.28 -17.37
N SER A 22 22.47 -44.53 -16.96
CA SER A 22 22.92 -45.00 -15.66
C SER A 22 24.42 -44.77 -15.48
N ALA A 23 24.85 -44.36 -14.28
CA ALA A 23 26.18 -44.74 -13.76
C ALA A 23 26.13 -44.74 -12.23
N ALA A 24 26.43 -45.90 -11.69
CA ALA A 24 26.56 -46.19 -10.27
C ALA A 24 27.91 -45.70 -9.73
N GLY A 25 27.94 -45.22 -8.51
CA GLY A 25 29.17 -44.91 -7.78
C GLY A 25 28.93 -44.95 -6.27
N PHE A 26 29.36 -46.04 -5.65
CA PHE A 26 29.43 -46.27 -4.21
C PHE A 26 30.54 -45.46 -3.56
N ALA A 27 30.33 -44.85 -2.41
CA ALA A 27 31.34 -44.65 -1.40
C ALA A 27 30.71 -44.58 0.02
N LEU A 28 31.10 -45.54 0.83
CA LEU A 28 30.95 -45.65 2.27
C LEU A 28 31.91 -44.70 3.00
N VAL A 29 31.62 -44.34 4.26
CA VAL A 29 32.44 -44.26 5.47
C VAL A 29 31.80 -43.24 6.42
N ALA A 30 31.44 -43.50 7.56
CA ALA A 30 31.75 -44.11 8.83
C ALA A 30 31.26 -43.18 9.97
N ALA A 31 30.58 -43.78 10.91
CA ALA A 31 30.06 -43.19 12.14
C ALA A 31 31.20 -42.89 13.16
N LEU A 32 31.06 -41.84 13.94
CA LEU A 32 31.63 -41.74 15.28
C LEU A 32 30.58 -41.20 16.26
N ALA A 33 30.21 -42.07 17.18
CA ALA A 33 29.40 -41.75 18.35
C ALA A 33 30.32 -41.22 19.46
N LEU A 34 29.91 -40.16 20.12
CA LEU A 34 30.38 -39.80 21.45
C LEU A 34 29.22 -39.48 22.36
N ALA A 35 28.99 -40.36 23.30
CA ALA A 35 28.04 -40.23 24.37
C ALA A 35 28.56 -39.25 25.44
N GLY A 36 27.71 -38.33 25.85
CA GLY A 36 27.94 -37.48 27.02
C GLY A 36 26.61 -37.32 27.77
N THR A 37 26.52 -38.13 28.86
CA THR A 37 25.42 -38.06 29.82
C THR A 37 25.59 -36.85 30.74
N GLY A 38 24.53 -36.02 30.84
CA GLY A 38 24.41 -34.98 31.85
C GLY A 38 22.96 -34.71 32.16
N CYS A 39 22.44 -35.37 33.19
CA CYS A 39 21.16 -35.00 33.78
C CYS A 39 21.28 -33.69 34.56
N SER A 40 20.43 -32.73 34.30
CA SER A 40 20.04 -31.71 35.27
C SER A 40 18.59 -31.37 35.07
N ALA A 41 17.77 -31.72 36.04
CA ALA A 41 16.39 -31.28 36.13
C ALA A 41 16.35 -29.81 36.58
N GLY A 42 15.46 -29.03 35.99
CA GLY A 42 15.19 -27.70 36.51
C GLY A 42 14.23 -26.90 35.64
N ASN A 43 13.01 -26.82 36.08
CA ASN A 43 11.99 -25.80 35.87
C ASN A 43 11.55 -25.47 34.44
N ASP A 44 10.36 -25.96 34.14
CA ASP A 44 9.42 -25.38 33.18
C ASP A 44 8.99 -23.97 33.65
N ALA A 45 9.71 -22.97 33.20
CA ALA A 45 9.19 -21.63 33.10
C ALA A 45 8.85 -21.46 31.59
N ALA A 46 7.56 -21.62 31.28
CA ALA A 46 7.00 -21.12 30.04
C ALA A 46 7.18 -19.60 30.06
N GLY A 47 8.32 -19.15 29.59
CA GLY A 47 8.54 -17.76 29.22
C GLY A 47 7.72 -17.49 27.97
N SER A 48 6.57 -16.84 28.13
CA SER A 48 5.96 -16.10 27.04
C SER A 48 7.04 -15.16 26.51
N ALA A 49 7.62 -15.48 25.39
CA ALA A 49 8.37 -14.53 24.60
C ALA A 49 7.36 -13.49 24.16
N SER A 50 7.25 -12.39 24.90
CA SER A 50 6.75 -11.15 24.37
C SER A 50 7.73 -10.77 23.26
N GLY A 51 7.47 -11.23 22.05
CA GLY A 51 8.10 -10.72 20.86
C GLY A 51 7.70 -9.25 20.79
N SER A 52 8.62 -8.35 21.08
CA SER A 52 8.50 -6.96 20.68
C SER A 52 8.44 -7.00 19.17
N SER A 53 7.23 -6.97 18.58
CA SER A 53 7.06 -6.68 17.17
C SER A 53 7.73 -5.34 16.89
N ALA A 54 8.45 -5.24 15.77
CA ALA A 54 8.96 -3.95 15.34
C ALA A 54 7.76 -3.00 15.14
N PRO A 55 7.92 -1.70 15.44
CA PRO A 55 6.86 -0.74 15.16
C PRO A 55 6.44 -0.85 13.69
N VAL A 56 5.14 -0.78 13.42
CA VAL A 56 4.64 -0.78 12.05
C VAL A 56 5.10 0.51 11.34
N ALA A 57 5.48 0.41 10.06
CA ALA A 57 5.83 1.58 9.27
C ALA A 57 4.59 2.46 9.05
N TYR A 58 4.79 3.79 9.00
CA TYR A 58 3.74 4.76 8.76
C TYR A 58 4.01 5.58 7.51
N ALA A 59 3.04 5.62 6.60
CA ALA A 59 3.17 6.28 5.31
C ALA A 59 1.88 7.05 4.95
N PRO A 60 1.61 8.21 5.57
CA PRO A 60 0.39 8.97 5.32
C PRO A 60 0.37 9.60 3.93
N TYR A 61 -0.83 9.84 3.40
CA TYR A 61 -1.03 10.71 2.26
C TYR A 61 -0.84 12.17 2.65
N VAL A 62 -0.08 12.87 1.84
CA VAL A 62 0.17 14.32 1.96
C VAL A 62 -0.08 15.00 0.62
N ASN A 63 -0.51 16.24 0.63
CA ASN A 63 -0.59 17.04 -0.59
C ASN A 63 0.83 17.36 -1.09
N ALA A 64 1.10 17.05 -2.36
CA ALA A 64 2.43 17.23 -2.95
C ALA A 64 2.84 18.70 -3.11
N SER A 65 1.86 19.60 -3.28
CA SER A 65 2.10 21.02 -3.54
C SER A 65 1.96 21.89 -2.29
N THR A 66 1.17 21.47 -1.31
CA THR A 66 0.81 22.27 -0.14
C THR A 66 1.26 21.59 1.17
N ALA A 67 2.00 22.30 2.00
CA ALA A 67 2.44 21.81 3.29
C ALA A 67 1.36 21.95 4.35
N SER A 68 1.23 20.93 5.22
CA SER A 68 0.44 20.99 6.45
C SER A 68 1.34 21.01 7.68
N GLY A 69 0.85 21.61 8.75
CA GLY A 69 1.52 21.58 10.07
C GLY A 69 1.59 20.18 10.69
N THR A 70 0.79 19.26 10.18
CA THR A 70 0.64 17.88 10.67
C THR A 70 1.34 16.83 9.80
N ASP A 71 2.03 17.23 8.72
CA ASP A 71 2.72 16.29 7.82
C ASP A 71 3.69 15.31 8.54
N SER A 72 4.36 15.78 9.59
CA SER A 72 5.35 14.98 10.32
C SER A 72 4.79 14.29 11.56
N ALA A 73 3.49 14.37 11.82
CA ALA A 73 2.86 13.68 12.93
C ALA A 73 3.05 12.16 12.80
N GLY A 74 3.27 11.47 13.89
CA GLY A 74 3.57 10.04 13.89
C GLY A 74 4.94 9.66 13.33
N SER A 75 5.79 10.63 12.96
CA SER A 75 7.13 10.38 12.42
C SER A 75 7.13 9.43 11.22
N PRO A 76 6.52 9.82 10.08
CA PRO A 76 6.41 8.98 8.89
C PRO A 76 7.74 8.43 8.41
N THR A 77 7.76 7.16 8.00
CA THR A 77 8.90 6.51 7.34
C THR A 77 8.89 6.71 5.82
N ALA A 78 7.71 6.97 5.28
CA ALA A 78 7.49 7.37 3.89
C ALA A 78 6.27 8.29 3.82
N TYR A 79 6.10 9.00 2.70
CA TYR A 79 4.93 9.81 2.39
C TYR A 79 4.34 9.40 1.04
N ASN A 80 3.03 9.23 0.97
CA ASN A 80 2.31 9.07 -0.30
C ASN A 80 1.96 10.47 -0.81
N LEU A 81 2.56 10.88 -1.92
CA LEU A 81 2.35 12.20 -2.52
C LEU A 81 1.10 12.20 -3.39
N ALA A 82 0.03 12.79 -2.95
CA ALA A 82 -1.26 12.84 -3.66
C ALA A 82 -1.37 14.13 -4.48
N PHE A 83 -1.85 14.09 -5.71
CA PHE A 83 -1.87 12.99 -6.65
C PHE A 83 -1.30 13.45 -8.00
N VAL A 84 -0.73 12.54 -8.78
CA VAL A 84 -0.41 12.78 -10.19
C VAL A 84 -1.55 12.25 -11.04
N ILE A 85 -2.16 13.14 -11.81
CA ILE A 85 -3.22 12.84 -12.78
C ILE A 85 -2.92 13.53 -14.11
N ALA A 86 -3.77 13.33 -15.11
CA ALA A 86 -3.62 13.93 -16.43
C ALA A 86 -3.88 15.43 -16.41
N SER A 87 -3.06 16.21 -17.11
CA SER A 87 -3.29 17.62 -17.37
C SER A 87 -4.11 17.82 -18.64
N ASP A 88 -5.13 18.67 -18.56
CA ASP A 88 -5.96 19.09 -19.72
C ASP A 88 -6.52 17.92 -20.56
N GLY A 89 -6.77 16.76 -19.94
CA GLY A 89 -7.29 15.56 -20.61
C GLY A 89 -6.32 14.91 -21.60
N GLY A 90 -5.03 15.19 -21.50
CA GLY A 90 -3.94 14.60 -22.32
C GLY A 90 -3.04 13.68 -21.50
N CYS A 91 -2.22 12.87 -22.17
CA CYS A 91 -1.25 11.97 -21.53
C CYS A 91 -0.03 12.76 -20.96
N THR A 92 -0.29 13.82 -20.22
CA THR A 92 0.73 14.66 -19.57
C THR A 92 0.54 14.59 -18.07
N PRO A 93 1.50 14.05 -17.30
CA PRO A 93 1.38 13.94 -15.86
C PRO A 93 1.52 15.31 -15.20
N ALA A 94 0.63 15.61 -14.25
CA ALA A 94 0.71 16.84 -13.46
C ALA A 94 0.17 16.59 -12.04
N TRP A 95 0.74 17.29 -11.06
CA TRP A 95 0.21 17.30 -9.70
C TRP A 95 -1.16 18.00 -9.69
N ASP A 96 -2.16 17.30 -9.17
CA ASP A 96 -3.57 17.73 -9.15
C ASP A 96 -4.08 18.15 -10.54
N GLY A 97 -3.46 17.64 -11.62
CA GLY A 97 -3.77 17.97 -13.01
C GLY A 97 -3.40 19.38 -13.47
N VAL A 98 -2.72 20.17 -12.64
CA VAL A 98 -2.45 21.61 -12.91
C VAL A 98 -1.00 22.04 -12.74
N GLN A 99 -0.20 21.38 -11.92
CA GLN A 99 1.19 21.73 -11.70
C GLN A 99 2.12 20.72 -12.40
N ASP A 100 3.08 21.22 -13.16
CA ASP A 100 4.07 20.37 -13.81
C ASP A 100 4.78 19.47 -12.78
N VAL A 101 5.10 18.21 -13.17
CA VAL A 101 5.72 17.24 -12.24
C VAL A 101 7.08 17.74 -11.70
N ASP A 102 7.79 18.58 -12.45
CA ASP A 102 9.08 19.19 -12.08
C ASP A 102 8.94 20.61 -11.50
N ASP A 103 7.73 21.04 -11.11
CA ASP A 103 7.50 22.34 -10.51
C ASP A 103 8.42 22.56 -9.30
N ALA A 104 9.05 23.74 -9.23
CA ALA A 104 10.05 24.04 -8.22
C ALA A 104 9.49 24.10 -6.79
N GLN A 105 8.19 24.41 -6.61
CA GLN A 105 7.55 24.40 -5.29
C GLN A 105 7.34 22.97 -4.82
N VAL A 106 6.87 22.08 -5.73
CA VAL A 106 6.70 20.66 -5.43
C VAL A 106 8.05 20.00 -5.14
N THR A 107 9.07 20.25 -5.96
CA THR A 107 10.43 19.74 -5.72
C THR A 107 10.95 20.19 -4.35
N SER A 108 10.81 21.48 -4.00
CA SER A 108 11.21 21.98 -2.69
C SER A 108 10.42 21.36 -1.54
N ARG A 109 9.15 21.05 -1.77
CA ARG A 109 8.28 20.35 -0.82
C ARG A 109 8.75 18.92 -0.57
N ILE A 110 9.05 18.16 -1.63
CA ILE A 110 9.60 16.81 -1.57
C ILE A 110 10.93 16.81 -0.80
N GLU A 111 11.84 17.74 -1.10
CA GLU A 111 13.09 17.90 -0.36
C GLU A 111 12.86 18.19 1.13
N ALA A 112 11.79 18.91 1.48
CA ALA A 112 11.45 19.20 2.87
C ALA A 112 10.96 17.94 3.60
N LEU A 113 10.10 17.13 2.97
CA LEU A 113 9.59 15.88 3.51
C LEU A 113 10.70 14.84 3.73
N THR A 114 11.60 14.71 2.76
CA THR A 114 12.68 13.70 2.79
C THR A 114 13.87 14.09 3.67
N ARG A 115 13.96 15.34 4.13
CA ARG A 115 15.09 15.85 4.94
C ARG A 115 15.31 15.08 6.23
N GLY A 116 14.25 14.49 6.79
CA GLY A 116 14.28 13.66 8.00
C GLY A 116 14.73 12.21 7.74
N GLY A 117 14.90 11.82 6.48
CA GLY A 117 15.24 10.44 6.08
C GLY A 117 14.01 9.59 5.74
N ALA A 118 12.82 10.19 5.66
CA ALA A 118 11.64 9.53 5.12
C ALA A 118 11.72 9.40 3.58
N ASP A 119 11.17 8.34 3.03
CA ASP A 119 11.01 8.17 1.59
C ASP A 119 9.76 8.89 1.08
N VAL A 120 9.63 9.04 -0.23
CA VAL A 120 8.40 9.50 -0.88
C VAL A 120 7.94 8.47 -1.90
N ARG A 121 6.63 8.28 -2.00
CA ARG A 121 5.96 7.47 -3.01
C ARG A 121 5.06 8.38 -3.82
N VAL A 122 5.19 8.35 -5.14
CA VAL A 122 4.28 9.08 -6.03
C VAL A 122 2.99 8.29 -6.13
N SER A 123 1.86 8.92 -5.81
CA SER A 123 0.53 8.33 -5.96
C SER A 123 -0.14 8.88 -7.21
N PHE A 124 -0.52 7.97 -8.10
CA PHE A 124 -1.19 8.24 -9.37
C PHE A 124 -2.68 7.91 -9.23
N GLY A 125 -3.56 8.77 -9.77
CA GLY A 125 -5.00 8.55 -9.75
C GLY A 125 -5.70 9.27 -8.60
N GLY A 126 -6.44 8.55 -7.76
CA GLY A 126 -7.29 9.09 -6.71
C GLY A 126 -8.71 9.39 -7.19
N ALA A 127 -9.57 9.88 -6.28
CA ALA A 127 -11.01 10.03 -6.52
C ALA A 127 -11.42 11.11 -7.54
N HIS A 128 -10.50 11.98 -7.99
CA HIS A 128 -10.84 13.14 -8.80
C HIS A 128 -9.86 13.37 -9.95
N GLY A 129 -10.39 13.89 -11.06
CA GLY A 129 -9.64 14.22 -12.26
C GLY A 129 -9.54 13.02 -13.22
N ASP A 130 -8.85 13.22 -14.33
CA ASP A 130 -8.68 12.19 -15.34
C ASP A 130 -7.41 11.38 -15.03
N GLU A 131 -7.53 10.08 -14.83
CA GLU A 131 -6.37 9.22 -14.64
C GLU A 131 -5.57 9.06 -15.93
N LEU A 132 -4.22 9.05 -15.83
CA LEU A 132 -3.35 8.89 -17.00
C LEU A 132 -3.68 7.64 -17.82
N ALA A 133 -4.00 6.51 -17.16
CA ALA A 133 -4.34 5.28 -17.88
C ALA A 133 -5.63 5.37 -18.68
N ALA A 134 -6.54 6.27 -18.34
CA ALA A 134 -7.77 6.50 -19.12
C ALA A 134 -7.52 7.33 -20.37
N VAL A 135 -6.54 8.25 -20.34
CA VAL A 135 -6.33 9.24 -21.41
C VAL A 135 -5.11 8.97 -22.30
N CYS A 136 -4.11 8.24 -21.85
CA CYS A 136 -2.99 7.84 -22.71
C CYS A 136 -3.43 6.82 -23.75
N ASP A 137 -2.96 6.94 -24.97
CA ASP A 137 -3.35 6.07 -26.09
C ASP A 137 -2.68 4.70 -26.02
N THR A 138 -1.43 4.62 -25.57
CA THR A 138 -0.61 3.40 -25.51
C THR A 138 -0.01 3.15 -24.14
N ALA A 139 0.40 1.91 -23.88
CA ALA A 139 1.09 1.54 -22.66
C ALA A 139 2.49 2.19 -22.57
N GLU A 140 3.16 2.38 -23.70
CA GLU A 140 4.46 3.02 -23.79
C GLU A 140 4.38 4.51 -23.41
N ASP A 141 3.40 5.26 -23.96
CA ASP A 141 3.18 6.67 -23.59
C ASP A 141 2.83 6.80 -22.10
N LEU A 142 2.03 5.87 -21.58
CA LEU A 142 1.66 5.82 -20.17
C LEU A 142 2.87 5.53 -19.27
N ALA A 143 3.72 4.58 -19.65
CA ALA A 143 4.96 4.27 -18.94
C ALA A 143 5.91 5.47 -18.91
N GLU A 144 6.04 6.21 -20.03
CA GLU A 144 6.82 7.44 -20.10
C GLU A 144 6.25 8.51 -19.15
N ALA A 145 4.92 8.69 -19.11
CA ALA A 145 4.27 9.63 -18.21
C ALA A 145 4.48 9.29 -16.72
N TYR A 146 4.30 8.04 -16.33
CA TYR A 146 4.59 7.56 -14.97
C TYR A 146 6.06 7.76 -14.62
N GLY A 147 6.96 7.38 -15.55
CA GLY A 147 8.41 7.53 -15.39
C GLY A 147 8.83 8.96 -15.16
N ALA A 148 8.25 9.92 -15.89
CA ALA A 148 8.55 11.35 -15.75
C ALA A 148 8.22 11.88 -14.36
N ALA A 149 7.08 11.48 -13.78
CA ALA A 149 6.69 11.88 -12.44
C ALA A 149 7.62 11.27 -11.36
N LEU A 150 7.98 10.00 -11.50
CA LEU A 150 8.91 9.32 -10.60
C LEU A 150 10.31 9.94 -10.65
N ASP A 151 10.80 10.29 -11.84
CA ASP A 151 12.09 10.97 -12.02
C ASP A 151 12.10 12.37 -11.40
N ALA A 152 11.02 13.12 -11.58
CA ALA A 152 10.87 14.44 -10.98
C ALA A 152 10.82 14.39 -9.45
N ALA A 153 10.18 13.37 -8.89
CA ALA A 153 10.13 13.14 -7.45
C ALA A 153 11.42 12.49 -6.89
N GLY A 154 12.28 11.94 -7.75
CA GLY A 154 13.53 11.29 -7.36
C GLY A 154 13.32 9.99 -6.58
N THR A 155 12.29 9.21 -6.92
CA THR A 155 11.91 7.99 -6.20
C THR A 155 11.68 6.80 -7.13
N THR A 156 11.77 5.60 -6.56
CA THR A 156 11.36 4.33 -7.19
C THR A 156 10.14 3.71 -6.51
N LEU A 157 9.40 4.49 -5.72
CA LEU A 157 8.19 4.03 -5.06
C LEU A 157 6.99 4.62 -5.80
N ALA A 158 6.17 3.77 -6.39
CA ALA A 158 4.94 4.13 -7.09
C ALA A 158 3.72 3.56 -6.36
N ASP A 159 2.67 4.35 -6.29
CA ASP A 159 1.35 3.96 -5.82
C ASP A 159 0.33 4.26 -6.93
N PHE A 160 -0.56 3.33 -7.19
CA PHE A 160 -1.64 3.48 -8.15
C PHE A 160 -2.95 3.39 -7.39
N ASP A 161 -3.53 4.55 -7.13
CA ASP A 161 -4.81 4.71 -6.43
C ASP A 161 -5.93 4.70 -7.46
N VAL A 162 -6.57 3.53 -7.61
CA VAL A 162 -7.53 3.27 -8.68
C VAL A 162 -8.92 3.10 -8.10
N GLU A 163 -9.80 4.03 -8.47
CA GLU A 163 -11.14 4.14 -7.90
C GLU A 163 -12.23 4.32 -8.97
N GLY A 164 -13.47 4.10 -8.58
CA GLY A 164 -14.65 4.46 -9.38
C GLY A 164 -14.68 3.86 -10.77
N ASP A 165 -14.89 4.70 -11.77
CA ASP A 165 -15.05 4.29 -13.17
C ASP A 165 -13.74 3.69 -13.73
N GLU A 166 -12.56 4.05 -13.19
CA GLU A 166 -11.26 3.57 -13.63
C GLU A 166 -10.99 2.10 -13.28
N LEU A 167 -11.66 1.57 -12.26
CA LEU A 167 -11.67 0.14 -11.96
C LEU A 167 -12.51 -0.66 -12.95
N THR A 168 -13.57 -0.06 -13.49
CA THR A 168 -14.52 -0.74 -14.40
C THR A 168 -14.09 -0.67 -15.85
N ASP A 169 -13.24 0.29 -16.25
CA ASP A 169 -12.68 0.40 -17.60
C ASP A 169 -11.56 -0.62 -17.81
N ARG A 170 -11.94 -1.77 -18.36
CA ARG A 170 -10.99 -2.87 -18.66
C ARG A 170 -9.86 -2.47 -19.58
N ALA A 171 -10.06 -1.49 -20.46
CA ALA A 171 -9.00 -1.03 -21.35
C ALA A 171 -7.95 -0.21 -20.62
N SER A 172 -8.36 0.64 -19.66
CA SER A 172 -7.45 1.39 -18.80
C SER A 172 -6.72 0.46 -17.84
N VAL A 173 -7.42 -0.51 -17.25
CA VAL A 173 -6.84 -1.54 -16.35
C VAL A 173 -5.73 -2.32 -17.05
N ASP A 174 -5.99 -2.85 -18.27
CA ASP A 174 -5.02 -3.62 -19.05
C ASP A 174 -3.82 -2.76 -19.45
N ARG A 175 -4.07 -1.55 -19.97
CA ARG A 175 -3.02 -0.58 -20.34
C ARG A 175 -2.15 -0.19 -19.15
N ARG A 176 -2.73 0.03 -17.98
CA ARG A 176 -2.00 0.34 -16.74
C ARG A 176 -1.07 -0.81 -16.36
N SER A 177 -1.58 -2.04 -16.37
CA SER A 177 -0.78 -3.23 -16.05
C SER A 177 0.39 -3.40 -17.01
N GLU A 178 0.16 -3.25 -18.34
CA GLU A 178 1.21 -3.30 -19.35
C GLU A 178 2.24 -2.18 -19.17
N ALA A 179 1.80 -0.93 -18.93
CA ALA A 179 2.69 0.22 -18.70
C ALA A 179 3.57 0.04 -17.46
N ILE A 180 3.01 -0.49 -16.38
CA ILE A 180 3.77 -0.75 -15.13
C ILE A 180 4.81 -1.87 -15.38
N ALA A 181 4.45 -2.91 -16.11
CA ALA A 181 5.39 -3.97 -16.47
C ALA A 181 6.57 -3.42 -17.29
N LEU A 182 6.31 -2.60 -18.31
CA LEU A 182 7.34 -1.90 -19.09
C LEU A 182 8.23 -1.04 -18.21
N LEU A 183 7.62 -0.30 -17.27
CA LEU A 183 8.34 0.57 -16.37
C LEU A 183 9.25 -0.21 -15.39
N GLN A 184 8.82 -1.40 -14.95
CA GLN A 184 9.64 -2.28 -14.11
C GLN A 184 10.78 -2.94 -14.90
N GLU A 185 10.62 -3.21 -16.20
CA GLU A 185 11.72 -3.68 -17.05
C GLU A 185 12.80 -2.61 -17.24
N GLU A 186 12.44 -1.34 -17.27
CA GLU A 186 13.35 -0.21 -17.48
C GLU A 186 14.00 0.31 -16.18
N ARG A 187 13.38 0.06 -15.02
CA ARG A 187 13.74 0.68 -13.74
C ARG A 187 13.99 -0.35 -12.65
N ASP A 188 15.24 -0.68 -12.43
CA ASP A 188 15.63 -1.57 -11.34
C ASP A 188 15.15 -1.04 -9.98
N GLY A 189 14.43 -1.89 -9.26
CA GLY A 189 13.99 -1.58 -7.88
C GLY A 189 12.74 -0.71 -7.79
N LEU A 190 11.96 -0.60 -8.87
CA LEU A 190 10.63 0.03 -8.80
C LEU A 190 9.69 -0.82 -7.95
N GLU A 191 9.26 -0.28 -6.82
CA GLU A 191 8.25 -0.88 -5.95
C GLU A 191 6.86 -0.34 -6.32
N VAL A 192 5.94 -1.26 -6.61
CA VAL A 192 4.57 -0.96 -7.03
C VAL A 192 3.60 -1.26 -5.91
N THR A 193 2.80 -0.26 -5.57
CA THR A 193 1.63 -0.38 -4.69
C THR A 193 0.37 -0.15 -5.52
N PHE A 194 -0.68 -0.95 -5.26
CA PHE A 194 -2.04 -0.61 -5.67
C PHE A 194 -2.85 -0.19 -4.46
N THR A 195 -3.45 0.99 -4.50
CA THR A 195 -4.43 1.46 -3.50
C THR A 195 -5.82 1.27 -4.07
N LEU A 196 -6.66 0.52 -3.35
CA LEU A 196 -7.93 0.03 -3.84
C LEU A 196 -9.03 0.17 -2.79
N PRO A 197 -10.28 0.50 -3.20
CA PRO A 197 -11.45 0.43 -2.36
C PRO A 197 -11.64 -0.98 -1.80
N VAL A 198 -12.07 -1.08 -0.55
CA VAL A 198 -12.36 -2.36 0.09
C VAL A 198 -13.64 -2.26 0.92
N MET A 199 -14.41 -3.32 0.94
CA MET A 199 -15.56 -3.46 1.84
C MET A 199 -15.21 -4.41 3.00
N PRO A 200 -15.97 -4.44 4.09
CA PRO A 200 -15.82 -5.49 5.11
C PRO A 200 -15.90 -6.92 4.55
N SER A 201 -16.56 -7.10 3.40
CA SER A 201 -16.58 -8.37 2.64
C SER A 201 -15.31 -8.65 1.82
N GLY A 202 -14.39 -7.69 1.71
CA GLY A 202 -13.16 -7.75 0.90
C GLY A 202 -13.20 -6.83 -0.31
N LEU A 203 -12.22 -7.02 -1.20
CA LEU A 203 -12.12 -6.36 -2.50
C LEU A 203 -13.28 -6.83 -3.39
N ASP A 204 -13.82 -5.93 -4.21
CA ASP A 204 -14.85 -6.24 -5.18
C ASP A 204 -14.30 -6.97 -6.42
N GLU A 205 -15.20 -7.32 -7.36
CA GLU A 205 -14.81 -8.06 -8.56
C GLU A 205 -13.91 -7.24 -9.49
N ASP A 206 -14.07 -5.91 -9.53
CA ASP A 206 -13.29 -5.03 -10.39
C ASP A 206 -11.88 -4.80 -9.82
N SER A 207 -11.74 -4.59 -8.53
CA SER A 207 -10.44 -4.54 -7.84
C SER A 207 -9.67 -5.85 -7.99
N LEU A 208 -10.35 -6.99 -7.85
CA LEU A 208 -9.72 -8.31 -8.07
C LEU A 208 -9.26 -8.50 -9.52
N ALA A 209 -10.07 -8.06 -10.49
CA ALA A 209 -9.70 -8.16 -11.90
C ALA A 209 -8.52 -7.23 -12.28
N LEU A 210 -8.36 -6.08 -11.62
CA LEU A 210 -7.17 -5.24 -11.75
C LEU A 210 -5.93 -5.99 -11.25
N LEU A 211 -6.00 -6.61 -10.08
CA LEU A 211 -4.87 -7.38 -9.54
C LEU A 211 -4.55 -8.62 -10.38
N GLU A 212 -5.57 -9.27 -10.96
CA GLU A 212 -5.39 -10.36 -11.91
C GLU A 212 -4.72 -9.88 -13.20
N SER A 213 -5.13 -8.71 -13.74
CA SER A 213 -4.47 -8.08 -14.91
C SER A 213 -2.99 -7.77 -14.60
N ALA A 214 -2.68 -7.17 -13.47
CA ALA A 214 -1.30 -6.92 -13.05
C ALA A 214 -0.48 -8.23 -12.99
N ASN A 215 -1.07 -9.30 -12.44
CA ASN A 215 -0.42 -10.61 -12.38
C ASN A 215 -0.24 -11.26 -13.77
N ASP A 216 -1.19 -11.07 -14.69
CA ASP A 216 -1.12 -11.60 -16.06
C ASP A 216 -0.05 -10.86 -16.89
N HIS A 217 0.19 -9.58 -16.64
CA HIS A 217 1.28 -8.78 -17.21
C HIS A 217 2.61 -8.93 -16.46
N GLU A 218 2.72 -9.86 -15.52
CA GLU A 218 3.93 -10.13 -14.72
C GLU A 218 4.43 -8.93 -13.88
N VAL A 219 3.54 -8.02 -13.50
CA VAL A 219 3.88 -6.91 -12.60
C VAL A 219 4.27 -7.45 -11.23
N ASP A 220 5.43 -7.02 -10.73
CA ASP A 220 5.88 -7.34 -9.36
C ASP A 220 5.21 -6.36 -8.38
N VAL A 221 4.05 -6.74 -7.86
CA VAL A 221 3.28 -5.94 -6.89
C VAL A 221 3.87 -6.11 -5.50
N ALA A 222 4.39 -5.05 -4.92
CA ALA A 222 4.99 -5.07 -3.59
C ALA A 222 3.93 -4.99 -2.48
N THR A 223 2.89 -4.19 -2.69
CA THR A 223 1.84 -3.95 -1.66
C THR A 223 0.49 -3.70 -2.32
N VAL A 224 -0.57 -4.21 -1.68
CA VAL A 224 -1.95 -3.79 -1.91
C VAL A 224 -2.39 -3.00 -0.69
N ASN A 225 -2.63 -1.71 -0.87
CA ASN A 225 -3.09 -0.79 0.15
C ASN A 225 -4.62 -0.72 0.12
N LEU A 226 -5.25 -0.96 1.24
CA LEU A 226 -6.70 -1.01 1.35
C LEU A 226 -7.24 0.31 1.86
N MET A 227 -8.17 0.91 1.12
CA MET A 227 -8.92 2.10 1.54
C MET A 227 -9.99 1.68 2.55
N THR A 228 -9.62 1.64 3.84
CA THR A 228 -10.50 1.21 4.94
C THR A 228 -11.40 2.36 5.42
N MET A 229 -12.22 2.88 4.51
CA MET A 229 -13.07 4.06 4.64
C MET A 229 -14.24 4.00 3.65
N ASN A 230 -15.24 4.84 3.82
CA ASN A 230 -16.32 5.10 2.83
C ASN A 230 -17.06 3.83 2.38
N TYR A 231 -17.44 2.96 3.33
CA TYR A 231 -18.03 1.65 3.03
C TYR A 231 -19.48 1.70 2.50
N ALA A 232 -20.29 2.59 2.95
CA ALA A 232 -21.64 2.97 2.57
C ALA A 232 -22.48 3.37 3.80
N GLU A 233 -23.56 4.12 3.63
CA GLU A 233 -24.44 4.63 4.70
C GLU A 233 -24.99 3.55 5.66
N SER A 234 -25.00 2.28 5.25
CA SER A 234 -25.46 1.16 6.08
C SER A 234 -24.40 0.67 7.08
N TYR A 235 -23.17 1.16 6.98
CA TYR A 235 -22.07 0.84 7.90
C TYR A 235 -21.96 1.97 8.92
N ASP A 236 -22.84 1.94 9.93
CA ASP A 236 -23.00 2.96 10.98
C ASP A 236 -22.39 2.53 12.33
N GLY A 237 -21.52 1.52 12.32
CA GLY A 237 -20.88 0.95 13.50
C GLY A 237 -19.46 1.46 13.73
N ASP A 238 -18.66 0.62 14.37
CA ASP A 238 -17.25 0.87 14.69
C ASP A 238 -16.39 0.75 13.43
N MET A 239 -15.71 1.84 13.03
CA MET A 239 -14.92 1.89 11.80
C MET A 239 -13.63 1.09 11.91
N GLY A 240 -13.06 0.98 13.09
CA GLY A 240 -11.94 0.10 13.36
C GLY A 240 -12.31 -1.36 13.14
N ASP A 241 -13.44 -1.83 13.68
CA ASP A 241 -13.93 -3.19 13.46
C ASP A 241 -14.18 -3.49 11.98
N TYR A 242 -14.72 -2.53 11.22
CA TYR A 242 -14.90 -2.68 9.78
C TYR A 242 -13.56 -2.76 9.05
N ALA A 243 -12.59 -1.91 9.39
CA ALA A 243 -11.25 -1.93 8.81
C ALA A 243 -10.55 -3.28 9.03
N LEU A 244 -10.62 -3.82 10.25
CA LEU A 244 -10.04 -5.12 10.57
C LEU A 244 -10.74 -6.28 9.85
N THR A 245 -12.06 -6.18 9.68
CA THR A 245 -12.85 -7.18 8.95
C THR A 245 -12.52 -7.15 7.46
N ALA A 246 -12.44 -5.95 6.86
CA ALA A 246 -12.00 -5.75 5.48
C ALA A 246 -10.60 -6.33 5.23
N ALA A 247 -9.65 -6.03 6.12
CA ALA A 247 -8.29 -6.54 6.02
C ALA A 247 -8.23 -8.09 6.04
N ARG A 248 -9.00 -8.75 6.91
CA ARG A 248 -9.06 -10.22 6.95
C ARG A 248 -9.68 -10.81 5.69
N SER A 249 -10.71 -10.18 5.15
CA SER A 249 -11.37 -10.62 3.92
C SER A 249 -10.45 -10.46 2.72
N ALA A 250 -9.83 -9.28 2.55
CA ALA A 250 -8.87 -9.01 1.49
C ALA A 250 -7.62 -9.91 1.60
N HIS A 251 -7.12 -10.17 2.81
CA HIS A 251 -6.01 -11.11 3.03
C HIS A 251 -6.27 -12.49 2.40
N ALA A 252 -7.48 -13.04 2.56
CA ALA A 252 -7.83 -14.32 1.94
C ALA A 252 -7.81 -14.23 0.41
N GLN A 253 -8.36 -13.14 -0.15
CA GLN A 253 -8.38 -12.89 -1.61
C GLN A 253 -6.97 -12.71 -2.18
N LEU A 254 -6.09 -11.93 -1.54
CA LEU A 254 -4.71 -11.73 -1.99
C LEU A 254 -3.91 -13.05 -2.00
N ARG A 255 -4.16 -13.94 -1.04
CA ARG A 255 -3.56 -15.29 -1.05
C ARG A 255 -3.98 -16.08 -2.28
N ASP A 256 -5.23 -15.97 -2.68
CA ASP A 256 -5.77 -16.70 -3.83
C ASP A 256 -5.26 -16.09 -5.15
N VAL A 257 -5.28 -14.77 -5.31
CA VAL A 257 -4.82 -14.08 -6.54
C VAL A 257 -3.33 -14.31 -6.79
N PHE A 258 -2.49 -14.13 -5.78
CA PHE A 258 -1.02 -14.18 -5.92
C PHE A 258 -0.39 -15.51 -5.47
N GLY A 259 -1.18 -16.46 -4.94
CA GLY A 259 -0.67 -17.74 -4.47
C GLY A 259 0.22 -17.64 -3.22
N LEU A 260 -0.06 -16.69 -2.32
CA LEU A 260 0.78 -16.34 -1.18
C LEU A 260 0.55 -17.26 0.03
N SER A 261 1.61 -17.38 0.86
CA SER A 261 1.44 -17.86 2.22
C SER A 261 0.70 -16.83 3.08
N GLU A 262 0.08 -17.28 4.19
CA GLU A 262 -0.61 -16.40 5.13
C GLU A 262 0.26 -15.21 5.57
N ALA A 263 1.49 -15.46 6.02
CA ALA A 263 2.40 -14.40 6.46
C ALA A 263 2.89 -13.50 5.33
N ALA A 264 2.97 -13.99 4.08
CA ALA A 264 3.35 -13.17 2.93
C ALA A 264 2.23 -12.21 2.53
N ALA A 265 0.98 -12.66 2.57
CA ALA A 265 -0.17 -11.82 2.25
C ALA A 265 -0.33 -10.66 3.26
N TRP A 266 -0.09 -10.90 4.55
CA TRP A 266 -0.07 -9.81 5.54
C TRP A 266 1.03 -8.79 5.25
N ARG A 267 2.26 -9.25 4.94
CA ARG A 267 3.37 -8.34 4.61
C ARG A 267 3.24 -7.61 3.27
N GLY A 268 2.37 -8.10 2.39
CA GLY A 268 2.02 -7.45 1.12
C GLY A 268 0.77 -6.57 1.21
N MET A 269 0.30 -6.23 2.40
CA MET A 269 -0.91 -5.45 2.62
C MET A 269 -0.60 -4.20 3.41
N ALA A 270 -1.29 -3.09 3.10
CA ALA A 270 -1.31 -1.87 3.90
C ALA A 270 -2.75 -1.43 4.17
N LEU A 271 -2.95 -0.55 5.14
CA LEU A 271 -4.27 -0.06 5.55
C LEU A 271 -4.28 1.46 5.59
N THR A 272 -5.27 2.06 4.93
CA THR A 272 -5.45 3.52 4.85
C THR A 272 -6.87 3.89 5.31
N PRO A 273 -7.10 4.21 6.57
CA PRO A 273 -8.33 4.84 7.03
C PRO A 273 -8.39 6.33 6.66
N MET A 274 -9.59 6.88 6.55
CA MET A 274 -9.84 8.32 6.49
C MET A 274 -10.02 8.86 7.91
N LEU A 275 -9.24 9.88 8.26
CA LEU A 275 -9.20 10.41 9.63
C LEU A 275 -10.46 11.22 9.97
N GLY A 276 -11.15 10.85 11.05
CA GLY A 276 -12.32 11.54 11.55
C GLY A 276 -13.58 11.24 10.75
N VAL A 277 -14.39 12.27 10.48
CA VAL A 277 -15.62 12.15 9.69
C VAL A 277 -15.26 11.82 8.26
N ASN A 278 -15.85 10.74 7.73
CA ASN A 278 -15.63 10.27 6.36
C ASN A 278 -16.59 10.96 5.37
N ASP A 279 -16.40 10.73 4.06
CA ASP A 279 -17.27 11.31 3.03
C ASP A 279 -18.65 10.65 2.99
N VAL A 280 -18.75 9.43 3.49
CA VAL A 280 -20.01 8.71 3.63
C VAL A 280 -20.68 9.06 4.94
N GLU A 281 -21.95 9.45 4.89
CA GLU A 281 -22.74 9.81 6.06
C GLU A 281 -22.79 8.66 7.08
N ASN A 282 -22.66 8.97 8.36
CA ASN A 282 -22.59 8.09 9.52
C ASN A 282 -21.24 7.36 9.74
N GLU A 283 -20.25 7.55 8.89
CA GLU A 283 -18.94 6.99 9.10
C GLU A 283 -18.02 8.01 9.82
N THR A 284 -17.45 7.60 10.94
CA THR A 284 -16.47 8.41 11.67
C THR A 284 -15.38 7.52 12.24
N PHE A 285 -14.16 7.70 11.75
CA PHE A 285 -12.98 7.01 12.25
C PHE A 285 -12.39 7.79 13.43
N THR A 286 -12.35 7.16 14.59
CA THR A 286 -11.93 7.80 15.86
C THR A 286 -10.48 7.50 16.22
N LEU A 287 -9.95 8.17 17.23
CA LEU A 287 -8.62 7.85 17.79
C LEU A 287 -8.57 6.43 18.39
N GLU A 288 -9.70 5.91 18.90
CA GLU A 288 -9.79 4.54 19.40
C GLU A 288 -9.67 3.54 18.24
N ASP A 289 -10.32 3.81 17.11
CA ASP A 289 -10.18 3.01 15.86
C ASP A 289 -8.73 3.03 15.36
N ALA A 290 -8.06 4.18 15.43
CA ALA A 290 -6.65 4.30 15.04
C ALA A 290 -5.74 3.41 15.88
N ALA A 291 -5.94 3.40 17.20
CA ALA A 291 -5.20 2.52 18.12
C ALA A 291 -5.49 1.03 17.84
N GLN A 292 -6.74 0.69 17.48
CA GLN A 292 -7.16 -0.66 17.12
C GLN A 292 -6.51 -1.12 15.81
N VAL A 293 -6.52 -0.28 14.76
CA VAL A 293 -5.87 -0.58 13.47
C VAL A 293 -4.37 -0.76 13.64
N ARG A 294 -3.70 0.10 14.43
CA ARG A 294 -2.28 -0.07 14.76
C ARG A 294 -2.00 -1.42 15.41
N ALA A 295 -2.70 -1.74 16.49
CA ALA A 295 -2.49 -3.00 17.21
C ALA A 295 -2.68 -4.21 16.29
N PHE A 296 -3.67 -4.17 15.42
CA PHE A 296 -3.90 -5.21 14.41
C PHE A 296 -2.73 -5.31 13.42
N ALA A 297 -2.24 -4.19 12.90
CA ALA A 297 -1.15 -4.14 11.94
C ALA A 297 0.16 -4.70 12.55
N GLU A 298 0.45 -4.38 13.81
CA GLU A 298 1.58 -4.93 14.56
C GLU A 298 1.46 -6.43 14.78
N ASP A 299 0.28 -6.92 15.18
CA ASP A 299 0.03 -8.34 15.47
C ASP A 299 0.14 -9.23 14.22
N HIS A 300 -0.24 -8.72 13.05
CA HIS A 300 -0.25 -9.47 11.80
C HIS A 300 0.99 -9.23 10.93
N GLY A 301 1.77 -8.20 11.24
CA GLY A 301 2.95 -7.82 10.45
C GLY A 301 2.57 -7.27 9.08
N VAL A 302 1.58 -6.36 9.06
CA VAL A 302 1.16 -5.58 7.89
C VAL A 302 2.33 -4.72 7.40
N ALA A 303 2.46 -4.49 6.10
CA ALA A 303 3.58 -3.77 5.51
C ALA A 303 3.74 -2.37 6.11
N TRP A 304 2.65 -1.62 6.15
CA TRP A 304 2.59 -0.29 6.74
C TRP A 304 1.12 0.12 7.00
N VAL A 305 0.94 1.13 7.83
CA VAL A 305 -0.32 1.84 7.98
C VAL A 305 -0.20 3.23 7.37
N SER A 306 -1.30 3.76 6.90
CA SER A 306 -1.40 5.08 6.28
C SER A 306 -2.57 5.85 6.88
N ALA A 307 -2.84 7.00 6.33
CA ALA A 307 -4.01 7.81 6.65
C ALA A 307 -4.38 8.69 5.46
N TRP A 308 -5.65 8.80 5.15
CA TRP A 308 -6.23 9.87 4.35
C TRP A 308 -6.83 10.91 5.29
N SER A 309 -6.14 11.98 5.59
CA SER A 309 -4.78 12.33 5.18
C SER A 309 -4.08 13.09 6.31
N ALA A 310 -2.78 13.26 6.22
CA ALA A 310 -2.01 14.02 7.20
C ALA A 310 -2.53 15.46 7.38
N PHE A 311 -3.00 16.11 6.32
CA PHE A 311 -3.55 17.47 6.41
C PHE A 311 -4.93 17.53 7.11
N ARG A 312 -5.62 16.38 7.28
CA ARG A 312 -6.85 16.26 8.07
C ARG A 312 -6.60 16.01 9.56
N ASP A 313 -5.36 15.67 9.95
CA ASP A 313 -5.00 15.30 11.32
C ASP A 313 -4.98 16.52 12.27
N ARG A 314 -6.11 17.20 12.35
CA ARG A 314 -6.33 18.36 13.23
C ARG A 314 -7.82 18.60 13.47
N PRO A 315 -8.20 19.26 14.61
CA PRO A 315 -9.57 19.67 14.83
C PRO A 315 -10.00 20.72 13.81
N CYS A 316 -11.31 20.79 13.53
CA CYS A 316 -11.86 21.82 12.66
C CYS A 316 -11.99 23.16 13.38
N ASP A 317 -11.63 24.25 12.70
CA ASP A 317 -11.88 25.62 13.18
C ASP A 317 -13.40 25.88 13.19
N GLY A 318 -14.01 25.97 14.39
CA GLY A 318 -15.46 26.21 14.55
C GLY A 318 -16.31 24.98 14.86
N GLY A 319 -15.74 23.79 14.96
CA GLY A 319 -16.36 22.62 15.61
C GLY A 319 -17.32 21.80 14.77
N SER A 320 -17.35 21.93 13.44
CA SER A 320 -18.08 20.99 12.58
C SER A 320 -17.36 20.82 11.23
N ALA A 321 -17.22 19.58 10.78
CA ALA A 321 -16.89 19.25 9.41
C ALA A 321 -18.20 19.22 8.61
N ASP A 322 -18.72 20.40 8.26
CA ASP A 322 -19.90 20.49 7.38
C ASP A 322 -19.53 20.22 5.89
N ASP A 323 -18.23 20.15 5.60
CA ASP A 323 -17.68 19.83 4.29
C ASP A 323 -16.67 18.66 4.44
N PRO A 324 -16.99 17.47 3.93
CA PRO A 324 -16.09 16.31 3.98
C PRO A 324 -14.76 16.53 3.26
N LEU A 325 -14.70 17.51 2.34
CA LEU A 325 -13.47 17.91 1.64
C LEU A 325 -12.59 18.87 2.45
N THR A 326 -13.01 19.22 3.68
CA THR A 326 -12.19 20.08 4.54
C THR A 326 -10.90 19.39 4.98
N ASP A 327 -9.90 20.18 5.24
CA ASP A 327 -8.58 19.77 5.73
C ASP A 327 -8.55 19.64 7.27
N CYS A 328 -9.58 19.02 7.87
CA CYS A 328 -9.71 18.74 9.30
C CYS A 328 -10.51 17.45 9.52
N SER A 329 -10.39 16.85 10.71
CA SER A 329 -10.99 15.54 10.98
C SER A 329 -12.47 15.57 11.38
N GLY A 330 -12.96 16.70 11.87
CA GLY A 330 -14.32 16.80 12.41
C GLY A 330 -14.54 16.14 13.78
N VAL A 331 -13.48 15.61 14.39
CA VAL A 331 -13.53 15.04 15.76
C VAL A 331 -12.68 15.85 16.73
N GLU A 332 -12.94 15.65 18.03
CA GLU A 332 -12.16 16.30 19.09
C GLU A 332 -10.80 15.60 19.21
N GLN A 333 -9.71 16.34 18.98
CA GLN A 333 -8.33 15.86 19.01
C GLN A 333 -7.34 17.02 19.18
N GLU A 334 -6.08 16.70 19.48
CA GLU A 334 -4.96 17.60 19.29
C GLU A 334 -4.41 17.46 17.84
N PRO A 335 -3.80 18.53 17.26
CA PRO A 335 -3.18 18.42 15.93
C PRO A 335 -2.08 17.35 15.91
N GLY A 336 -2.19 16.38 14.98
CA GLY A 336 -1.25 15.26 14.83
C GLY A 336 -1.56 14.02 15.67
N GLU A 337 -2.65 14.03 16.42
CA GLU A 337 -2.94 12.95 17.38
C GLU A 337 -3.29 11.62 16.71
N PHE A 338 -3.88 11.62 15.51
CA PHE A 338 -4.08 10.39 14.75
C PHE A 338 -2.75 9.78 14.29
N GLY A 339 -1.85 10.58 13.72
CA GLY A 339 -0.54 10.11 13.31
C GLY A 339 0.25 9.52 14.48
N ASP A 340 0.26 10.20 15.61
CA ASP A 340 0.90 9.70 16.85
C ASP A 340 0.21 8.42 17.36
N THR A 341 -1.11 8.31 17.26
CA THR A 341 -1.86 7.12 17.68
C THR A 341 -1.61 5.93 16.74
N LEU A 342 -1.53 6.14 15.42
CA LEU A 342 -1.26 5.10 14.44
C LEU A 342 0.15 4.54 14.55
N THR A 343 1.08 5.25 15.16
CA THR A 343 2.49 4.83 15.30
C THR A 343 2.88 4.37 16.70
N GLY A 344 2.24 4.86 17.76
CA GLY A 344 2.43 4.43 19.15
C GLY A 344 3.38 5.25 19.97
#